data_f1211a845379391f773845d1f94b3d78
#
_entry.id   f1211a845379391f773845d1f94b3d78
#
_cell.length_a   1.000
_cell.length_b   1.000
_cell.length_c   1.000
_cell.angle_alpha   90.00
_cell.angle_beta   90.00
_cell.angle_gamma   90.00
#
_symmetry.space_group_name_H-M   'P 1'
#
loop_
_entity.id
_entity.type
_entity.pdbx_description
1 polymer ?
#
loop_
_entity_poly.entity_id
_entity_poly.type
_entity_poly.pdbx_seq_one_letter_code
_entity_poly.pdbx_strand_id
1 'polypeptide(L)'
;MITHNLGYPRIGNNREIKMAIEGYWSGEINYNQLIQTSAEIKQKNWLLQKDLGIDLIPSNDFSFYDHVLDMAFSIDAIPERYSDLTRNSEKSKLDLYFAMARGYQEGGVDIIAMEMTKWFDTNYHYIVPEF
;
A
#
# COMPACT_ATOMS: atom_id res chain seq x y z
N MET A 1 19.09 23.83 -14.73
CA MET A 1 17.69 23.33 -14.80
C MET A 1 17.59 22.19 -13.78
N ILE A 2 16.57 22.18 -12.92
CA ILE A 2 16.31 21.09 -11.95
C ILE A 2 15.26 20.17 -12.57
N THR A 3 15.56 18.89 -12.61
CA THR A 3 14.66 17.85 -13.14
C THR A 3 13.92 17.12 -12.02
N HIS A 4 12.65 16.82 -12.22
CA HIS A 4 11.85 16.02 -11.30
C HIS A 4 10.75 15.27 -12.06
N ASN A 5 10.10 14.33 -11.39
CA ASN A 5 8.93 13.61 -11.92
C ASN A 5 7.88 13.37 -10.81
N LEU A 6 6.75 12.77 -11.17
CA LEU A 6 5.65 12.48 -10.24
C LEU A 6 5.84 11.16 -9.48
N GLY A 7 6.78 10.33 -9.88
CA GLY A 7 7.04 9.03 -9.28
C GLY A 7 7.34 7.95 -10.31
N TYR A 8 7.63 6.76 -9.82
CA TYR A 8 7.93 5.58 -10.63
C TYR A 8 6.95 4.45 -10.33
N PRO A 9 6.52 3.66 -11.33
CA PRO A 9 5.59 2.56 -11.11
C PRO A 9 6.06 1.58 -10.03
N ARG A 10 5.21 1.36 -9.02
CA ARG A 10 5.52 0.53 -7.85
C ARG A 10 5.41 -0.96 -8.08
N ILE A 11 4.79 -1.38 -9.18
CA ILE A 11 4.43 -2.80 -9.41
C ILE A 11 5.65 -3.73 -9.51
N GLY A 12 6.81 -3.19 -9.92
CA GLY A 12 8.00 -3.95 -10.29
C GLY A 12 7.93 -4.47 -11.73
N ASN A 13 9.09 -4.79 -12.32
CA ASN A 13 9.17 -5.22 -13.72
C ASN A 13 8.44 -6.54 -13.98
N ASN A 14 8.40 -7.42 -13.00
CA ASN A 14 7.75 -8.73 -13.04
C ASN A 14 6.56 -8.82 -12.07
N ARG A 15 5.96 -7.68 -11.70
CA ARG A 15 4.85 -7.59 -10.73
C ARG A 15 5.20 -8.10 -9.34
N GLU A 16 6.45 -7.92 -8.90
CA GLU A 16 6.99 -8.46 -7.66
C GLU A 16 6.16 -8.05 -6.44
N ILE A 17 5.75 -6.77 -6.35
CA ILE A 17 4.96 -6.32 -5.20
C ILE A 17 3.55 -6.95 -5.18
N LYS A 18 2.94 -7.16 -6.33
CA LYS A 18 1.64 -7.83 -6.42
C LYS A 18 1.74 -9.26 -5.89
N MET A 19 2.72 -10.00 -6.39
CA MET A 19 2.96 -11.39 -5.97
C MET A 19 3.29 -11.48 -4.48
N ALA A 20 4.10 -10.56 -3.96
CA ALA A 20 4.44 -10.52 -2.54
C ALA A 20 3.22 -10.21 -1.65
N ILE A 21 2.36 -9.27 -2.06
CA ILE A 21 1.14 -8.96 -1.32
C ILE A 21 0.18 -10.15 -1.34
N GLU A 22 -0.05 -10.77 -2.48
CA GLU A 22 -0.89 -11.98 -2.60
C GLU A 22 -0.33 -13.14 -1.77
N GLY A 23 0.99 -13.36 -1.79
CA GLY A 23 1.68 -14.33 -0.94
C GLY A 23 1.56 -14.04 0.55
N TYR A 24 1.58 -12.76 0.94
CA TYR A 24 1.35 -12.36 2.33
C TYR A 24 -0.10 -12.67 2.77
N TRP A 25 -1.07 -12.35 1.94
CA TRP A 25 -2.47 -12.64 2.24
C TRP A 25 -2.80 -14.14 2.30
N SER A 26 -2.12 -14.96 1.50
CA SER A 26 -2.26 -16.42 1.52
C SER A 26 -1.44 -17.10 2.63
N GLY A 27 -0.57 -16.36 3.32
CA GLY A 27 0.33 -16.90 4.33
C GLY A 27 1.57 -17.61 3.79
N GLU A 28 1.83 -17.52 2.47
CA GLU A 28 3.03 -18.10 1.84
C GLU A 28 4.30 -17.36 2.23
N ILE A 29 4.21 -16.05 2.43
CA ILE A 29 5.30 -15.22 2.94
C ILE A 29 4.89 -14.49 4.21
N ASN A 30 5.87 -14.15 5.04
CA ASN A 30 5.65 -13.41 6.27
C ASN A 30 5.81 -11.89 6.08
N TYR A 31 5.49 -11.14 7.13
CA TYR A 31 5.62 -9.67 7.17
C TYR A 31 7.02 -9.18 6.75
N ASN A 32 8.09 -9.78 7.30
CA ASN A 32 9.45 -9.34 7.01
C ASN A 32 9.81 -9.53 5.53
N GLN A 33 9.38 -10.63 4.92
CA GLN A 33 9.59 -10.90 3.50
C GLN A 33 8.85 -9.89 2.61
N LEU A 34 7.61 -9.53 2.96
CA LEU A 34 6.86 -8.49 2.24
C LEU A 34 7.55 -7.13 2.34
N ILE A 35 7.98 -6.73 3.55
CA ILE A 35 8.69 -5.46 3.77
C ILE A 35 10.02 -5.44 3.02
N GLN A 36 10.78 -6.54 3.03
CA GLN A 36 12.02 -6.65 2.28
C GLN A 36 11.79 -6.47 0.79
N THR A 37 10.84 -7.18 0.20
CA THR A 37 10.50 -7.05 -1.23
C THR A 37 10.11 -5.61 -1.58
N SER A 38 9.32 -4.95 -0.74
CA SER A 38 8.95 -3.54 -0.96
C SER A 38 10.15 -2.60 -0.89
N ALA A 39 11.09 -2.85 0.03
CA ALA A 39 12.30 -2.05 0.18
C ALA A 39 13.22 -2.19 -1.05
N GLU A 40 13.39 -3.41 -1.55
CA GLU A 40 14.19 -3.70 -2.74
C GLU A 40 13.62 -3.01 -4.00
N ILE A 41 12.30 -3.03 -4.18
CA ILE A 41 11.64 -2.34 -5.30
C ILE A 41 11.84 -0.83 -5.19
N LYS A 42 11.62 -0.23 -4.02
CA LYS A 42 11.83 1.20 -3.79
C LYS A 42 13.27 1.60 -4.07
N GLN A 43 14.22 0.88 -3.51
CA GLN A 43 15.65 1.15 -3.73
C GLN A 43 16.03 1.09 -5.19
N LYS A 44 15.60 0.04 -5.91
CA LYS A 44 15.85 -0.14 -7.33
C LYS A 44 15.30 1.03 -8.16
N ASN A 45 14.06 1.45 -7.86
CA ASN A 45 13.41 2.55 -8.56
C ASN A 45 14.11 3.90 -8.30
N TRP A 46 14.55 4.15 -7.06
CA TRP A 46 15.29 5.38 -6.73
C TRP A 46 16.67 5.41 -7.39
N LEU A 47 17.41 4.30 -7.36
CA LEU A 47 18.72 4.21 -7.99
C LEU A 47 18.62 4.40 -9.50
N LEU A 48 17.64 3.79 -10.16
CA LEU A 48 17.41 3.97 -11.59
C LEU A 48 17.18 5.44 -11.95
N GLN A 49 16.32 6.15 -11.22
CA GLN A 49 16.04 7.56 -11.44
C GLN A 49 17.28 8.43 -11.19
N LYS A 50 18.04 8.13 -10.14
CA LYS A 50 19.32 8.80 -9.84
C LYS A 50 20.32 8.60 -10.97
N ASP A 51 20.49 7.38 -11.46
CA ASP A 51 21.44 7.05 -12.52
C ASP A 51 21.07 7.70 -13.85
N LEU A 52 19.77 7.95 -14.09
CA LEU A 52 19.27 8.71 -15.23
C LEU A 52 19.38 10.23 -15.08
N GLY A 53 19.91 10.72 -13.96
CA GLY A 53 20.17 12.15 -13.72
C GLY A 53 18.96 12.96 -13.27
N ILE A 54 17.95 12.33 -12.67
CA ILE A 54 16.84 13.05 -12.02
C ILE A 54 17.34 13.70 -10.74
N ASP A 55 17.18 15.02 -10.60
CA ASP A 55 17.66 15.79 -9.44
C ASP A 55 16.78 15.61 -8.19
N LEU A 56 15.45 15.62 -8.37
CA LEU A 56 14.48 15.44 -7.27
C LEU A 56 13.66 14.19 -7.52
N ILE A 57 13.93 13.17 -6.72
CA ILE A 57 13.29 11.86 -6.83
C ILE A 57 12.19 11.73 -5.77
N PRO A 58 10.93 11.43 -6.15
CA PRO A 58 9.86 11.21 -5.20
C PRO A 58 10.16 10.04 -4.25
N SER A 59 9.86 10.22 -2.97
CA SER A 59 10.04 9.19 -1.94
C SER A 59 8.72 8.62 -1.39
N ASN A 60 7.59 9.23 -1.72
CA ASN A 60 6.26 8.82 -1.26
C ASN A 60 5.32 8.40 -2.41
N ASP A 61 5.89 7.80 -3.43
CA ASP A 61 5.19 7.29 -4.62
C ASP A 61 4.87 5.77 -4.54
N PHE A 62 5.37 5.09 -3.50
CA PHE A 62 5.08 3.68 -3.24
C PHE A 62 3.83 3.53 -2.37
N SER A 63 3.01 2.52 -2.68
CA SER A 63 1.86 2.11 -1.89
C SER A 63 1.72 0.59 -1.94
N PHE A 64 1.25 -0.03 -0.85
CA PHE A 64 0.90 -1.45 -0.86
C PHE A 64 -0.42 -1.73 -1.55
N TYR A 65 -1.35 -0.78 -1.54
CA TYR A 65 -2.68 -0.97 -2.12
C TYR A 65 -3.16 0.26 -2.90
N ASP A 66 -3.36 1.39 -2.22
CA ASP A 66 -3.90 2.61 -2.79
C ASP A 66 -3.37 3.85 -2.06
N HIS A 67 -3.00 4.90 -2.80
CA HIS A 67 -2.45 6.13 -2.24
C HIS A 67 -3.45 6.93 -1.39
N VAL A 68 -4.74 6.88 -1.72
CA VAL A 68 -5.79 7.55 -0.92
C VAL A 68 -5.95 6.82 0.41
N LEU A 69 -5.94 5.49 0.39
CA LEU A 69 -5.94 4.68 1.62
C LEU A 69 -4.69 4.95 2.47
N ASP A 70 -3.51 5.06 1.85
CA ASP A 70 -2.26 5.40 2.56
C ASP A 70 -2.42 6.71 3.34
N MET A 71 -2.99 7.73 2.72
CA MET A 71 -3.22 9.03 3.36
C MET A 71 -4.27 8.92 4.47
N ALA A 72 -5.40 8.28 4.21
CA ALA A 72 -6.45 8.07 5.23
C ALA A 72 -5.89 7.34 6.45
N PHE A 73 -5.10 6.29 6.23
CA PHE A 73 -4.45 5.55 7.31
C PHE A 73 -3.44 6.41 8.08
N SER A 74 -2.64 7.24 7.39
CA SER A 74 -1.61 8.07 8.01
C SER A 74 -2.16 9.19 8.90
N ILE A 75 -3.37 9.68 8.60
CA ILE A 75 -4.05 10.70 9.42
C ILE A 75 -5.04 10.10 10.44
N ASP A 76 -4.98 8.78 10.63
CA ASP A 76 -5.87 8.02 11.53
C ASP A 76 -7.38 8.13 11.20
N ALA A 77 -7.70 8.36 9.92
CA ALA A 77 -9.07 8.30 9.41
C ALA A 77 -9.47 6.82 9.22
N ILE A 78 -9.68 6.13 10.35
CA ILE A 78 -9.98 4.71 10.42
C ILE A 78 -11.41 4.56 10.92
N PRO A 79 -12.34 3.95 10.14
CA PRO A 79 -13.71 3.75 10.55
C PRO A 79 -13.83 2.93 11.84
N GLU A 80 -14.80 3.30 12.68
CA GLU A 80 -15.02 2.69 14.00
C GLU A 80 -15.18 1.16 13.95
N ARG A 81 -15.72 0.61 12.85
CA ARG A 81 -15.89 -0.84 12.68
C ARG A 81 -14.60 -1.65 12.73
N TYR A 82 -13.43 -0.99 12.59
CA TYR A 82 -12.10 -1.61 12.70
C TYR A 82 -11.48 -1.44 14.09
N SER A 83 -12.16 -0.81 15.05
CA SER A 83 -11.61 -0.46 16.38
C SER A 83 -11.10 -1.66 17.17
N ASP A 84 -11.71 -2.82 17.00
CA ASP A 84 -11.32 -4.06 17.68
C ASP A 84 -10.06 -4.72 17.10
N LEU A 85 -9.60 -4.28 15.93
CA LEU A 85 -8.37 -4.79 15.33
C LEU A 85 -7.14 -4.13 15.99
N THR A 86 -6.23 -4.97 16.46
CA THR A 86 -5.03 -4.51 17.17
C THR A 86 -4.09 -3.71 16.28
N ARG A 87 -3.44 -2.69 16.86
CA ARG A 87 -2.46 -1.81 16.22
C ARG A 87 -1.15 -1.72 17.01
N ASN A 88 -0.83 -2.73 17.80
CA ASN A 88 0.31 -2.71 18.74
C ASN A 88 1.66 -3.04 18.12
N SER A 89 1.72 -3.36 16.83
CA SER A 89 2.94 -3.64 16.09
C SER A 89 2.85 -3.14 14.64
N GLU A 90 3.98 -2.99 13.96
CA GLU A 90 3.97 -2.60 12.54
C GLU A 90 3.26 -3.65 11.67
N LYS A 91 3.40 -4.94 12.01
CA LYS A 91 2.66 -6.00 11.34
C LYS A 91 1.15 -5.82 11.51
N SER A 92 0.66 -5.63 12.73
CA SER A 92 -0.79 -5.45 12.97
C SER A 92 -1.35 -4.17 12.36
N LYS A 93 -0.56 -3.11 12.26
CA LYS A 93 -0.93 -1.90 11.50
C LYS A 93 -1.10 -2.20 10.00
N LEU A 94 -0.19 -2.99 9.43
CA LEU A 94 -0.30 -3.40 8.02
C LEU A 94 -1.50 -4.34 7.80
N ASP A 95 -1.77 -5.24 8.73
CA ASP A 95 -2.93 -6.13 8.69
C ASP A 95 -4.24 -5.31 8.74
N LEU A 96 -4.31 -4.28 9.60
CA LEU A 96 -5.43 -3.35 9.66
C LEU A 96 -5.58 -2.56 8.35
N TYR A 97 -4.49 -2.04 7.79
CA TYR A 97 -4.50 -1.37 6.49
C TYR A 97 -5.10 -2.25 5.39
N PHE A 98 -4.71 -3.53 5.34
CA PHE A 98 -5.29 -4.48 4.39
C PHE A 98 -6.75 -4.85 4.73
N ALA A 99 -7.12 -4.88 6.00
CA ALA A 99 -8.52 -5.09 6.41
C ALA A 99 -9.42 -3.96 5.92
N MET A 100 -8.96 -2.72 5.97
CA MET A 100 -9.68 -1.56 5.42
C MET A 100 -9.88 -1.69 3.90
N ALA A 101 -8.89 -2.21 3.17
CA ALA A 101 -8.94 -2.38 1.73
C ALA A 101 -9.82 -3.57 1.27
N ARG A 102 -9.85 -4.67 2.03
CA ARG A 102 -10.39 -5.96 1.58
C ARG A 102 -11.47 -6.54 2.51
N GLY A 103 -11.68 -5.94 3.67
CA GLY A 103 -12.46 -6.54 4.74
C GLY A 103 -11.62 -7.52 5.59
N TYR A 104 -12.24 -8.04 6.63
CA TYR A 104 -11.61 -8.96 7.58
C TYR A 104 -12.62 -10.03 8.00
N GLN A 105 -12.29 -11.30 7.76
CA GLN A 105 -13.13 -12.46 8.07
C GLN A 105 -12.30 -13.54 8.77
N GLU A 106 -11.93 -13.31 10.01
CA GLU A 106 -11.19 -14.27 10.83
C GLU A 106 -11.72 -14.33 12.25
N GLY A 107 -11.56 -15.47 12.91
CA GLY A 107 -11.89 -15.62 14.33
C GLY A 107 -13.35 -15.37 14.70
N GLY A 108 -14.30 -15.53 13.76
CA GLY A 108 -15.72 -15.21 14.00
C GLY A 108 -16.06 -13.72 13.85
N VAL A 109 -15.10 -12.89 13.47
CA VAL A 109 -15.29 -11.47 13.16
C VAL A 109 -15.48 -11.31 11.65
N ASP A 110 -16.48 -10.53 11.25
CA ASP A 110 -16.76 -10.21 9.84
C ASP A 110 -16.89 -8.67 9.70
N ILE A 111 -15.89 -8.05 9.13
CA ILE A 111 -15.86 -6.61 8.91
C ILE A 111 -15.75 -6.37 7.40
N ILE A 112 -16.69 -5.59 6.85
CA ILE A 112 -16.69 -5.21 5.44
C ILE A 112 -15.56 -4.25 5.11
N ALA A 113 -15.03 -4.36 3.88
CA ALA A 113 -14.07 -3.41 3.34
C ALA A 113 -14.65 -2.00 3.24
N MET A 114 -13.77 -1.00 3.15
CA MET A 114 -14.14 0.35 2.71
C MET A 114 -14.55 0.32 1.25
N GLU A 115 -15.36 1.30 0.83
CA GLU A 115 -15.82 1.42 -0.55
C GLU A 115 -14.64 1.67 -1.49
N MET A 116 -14.68 1.02 -2.66
CA MET A 116 -13.74 1.27 -3.75
C MET A 116 -14.50 1.83 -4.95
N THR A 117 -13.97 2.89 -5.56
CA THR A 117 -14.55 3.49 -6.77
C THR A 117 -13.48 3.91 -7.76
N LYS A 118 -13.88 4.17 -9.00
CA LYS A 118 -12.96 4.69 -10.04
C LYS A 118 -12.64 6.15 -9.80
N TRP A 119 -11.40 6.51 -10.08
CA TRP A 119 -10.98 7.90 -10.20
C TRP A 119 -11.43 8.43 -11.58
N PHE A 120 -12.58 9.15 -11.60
CA PHE A 120 -13.20 9.64 -12.84
C PHE A 120 -13.38 8.52 -13.88
N ASP A 121 -13.08 8.79 -15.15
CA ASP A 121 -13.19 7.83 -16.26
C ASP A 121 -11.92 6.99 -16.47
N THR A 122 -11.06 6.86 -15.46
CA THR A 122 -9.83 6.08 -15.52
C THR A 122 -10.05 4.64 -15.08
N ASN A 123 -9.05 3.79 -15.31
CA ASN A 123 -9.00 2.44 -14.74
C ASN A 123 -8.40 2.40 -13.33
N TYR A 124 -7.99 3.55 -12.80
CA TYR A 124 -7.51 3.65 -11.42
C TYR A 124 -8.69 3.63 -10.46
N HIS A 125 -8.63 2.69 -9.50
CA HIS A 125 -9.59 2.59 -8.40
C HIS A 125 -8.91 3.04 -7.12
N TYR A 126 -9.65 3.74 -6.28
CA TYR A 126 -9.17 4.18 -4.97
C TYR A 126 -10.17 3.82 -3.88
N ILE A 127 -9.68 3.72 -2.65
CA ILE A 127 -10.51 3.50 -1.46
C ILE A 127 -11.11 4.85 -1.05
N VAL A 128 -12.42 4.90 -0.92
CA VAL A 128 -13.15 6.12 -0.51
C VAL A 128 -12.95 6.34 0.99
N PRO A 129 -12.35 7.47 1.42
CA PRO A 129 -12.20 7.77 2.84
C PRO A 129 -13.54 7.88 3.55
N GLU A 130 -13.62 7.34 4.76
CA GLU A 130 -14.76 7.47 5.68
C GLU A 130 -14.29 8.23 6.92
N PHE A 131 -15.12 9.17 7.42
CA PHE A 131 -14.81 10.03 8.58
C PHE A 131 -15.90 9.90 9.64
#